data_064e323faeb5a0153ee9652834b39028
#
_entry.id   064e323faeb5a0153ee9652834b39028
#
_cell.length_a   1.000
_cell.length_b   1.000
_cell.length_c   1.000
_cell.angle_alpha   90.00
_cell.angle_beta   90.00
_cell.angle_gamma   90.00
#
_symmetry.space_group_name_H-M   'P 1'
#
loop_
_entity.id
_entity.type
_entity.pdbx_description
1 polymer ?
#
loop_
_entity_poly.entity_id
_entity_poly.type
_entity_poly.pdbx_seq_one_letter_code
_entity_poly.pdbx_strand_id
1 'polypeptide(L)'
;MASRRTLNAANLQTLGAPALAELLIELSSGSAVMQRRLRLALAAADGVETAAQEVRKRLATIGRSTTFVGARQRAALLADLEAQRQMISGPIAVAEPALALELLLRFLELADPVLARCSDTTGSVMAVFEEAIEALVPLAAAAQLPATALAEHGLELLGCNGHGQFDGLIPALAEALGETGRLWLQEHLQQHGGPEAAWALLQIAEARGDVEAYLAQFDASQLGRPSTAA
;
A
#
# COMPACT_ATOMS: atom_id res chain seq x y z
N MET A 1 30.29 -12.15 -24.95
CA MET A 1 30.71 -11.01 -24.11
C MET A 1 29.75 -9.84 -24.38
N ALA A 2 29.10 -9.27 -23.39
CA ALA A 2 28.26 -8.10 -23.58
C ALA A 2 29.13 -6.91 -23.99
N SER A 3 28.67 -6.15 -25.01
CA SER A 3 29.39 -4.98 -25.48
C SER A 3 29.58 -3.96 -24.36
N ARG A 4 30.77 -3.36 -24.23
CA ARG A 4 31.05 -2.26 -23.28
C ARG A 4 30.12 -1.04 -23.46
N ARG A 5 29.36 -0.98 -24.55
CA ARG A 5 28.37 0.08 -24.85
C ARG A 5 26.95 -0.27 -24.49
N THR A 6 26.69 -1.49 -24.00
CA THR A 6 25.35 -1.88 -23.54
C THR A 6 25.02 -1.14 -22.24
N LEU A 7 23.85 -0.49 -22.18
CA LEU A 7 23.39 0.20 -20.98
C LEU A 7 22.99 -0.83 -19.91
N ASN A 8 23.88 -1.02 -18.93
CA ASN A 8 23.67 -1.88 -17.76
C ASN A 8 24.51 -1.36 -16.57
N ALA A 9 24.19 -1.85 -15.37
CA ALA A 9 24.84 -1.39 -14.13
C ALA A 9 26.37 -1.58 -14.15
N ALA A 10 26.87 -2.73 -14.66
CA ALA A 10 28.30 -3.01 -14.70
C ALA A 10 29.07 -2.02 -15.60
N ASN A 11 28.51 -1.71 -16.76
CA ASN A 11 29.11 -0.72 -17.66
C ASN A 11 29.03 0.71 -17.12
N LEU A 12 27.89 1.07 -16.46
CA LEU A 12 27.73 2.39 -15.84
C LEU A 12 28.71 2.58 -14.67
N GLN A 13 28.95 1.56 -13.86
CA GLN A 13 29.91 1.61 -12.75
C GLN A 13 31.34 1.95 -13.24
N THR A 14 31.71 1.62 -14.49
CA THR A 14 33.01 1.97 -15.05
C THR A 14 33.25 3.47 -15.23
N LEU A 15 32.18 4.28 -15.23
CA LEU A 15 32.26 5.74 -15.31
C LEU A 15 32.81 6.37 -14.02
N GLY A 16 32.70 5.67 -12.90
CA GLY A 16 33.06 6.18 -11.57
C GLY A 16 31.99 7.09 -10.96
N ALA A 17 32.05 7.25 -9.64
CA ALA A 17 31.03 7.98 -8.88
C ALA A 17 30.86 9.46 -9.29
N PRO A 18 31.95 10.24 -9.55
CA PRO A 18 31.79 11.63 -9.95
C PRO A 18 30.99 11.79 -11.25
N ALA A 19 31.37 11.06 -12.32
CA ALA A 19 30.66 11.14 -13.59
C ALA A 19 29.22 10.65 -13.52
N LEU A 20 28.95 9.60 -12.73
CA LEU A 20 27.56 9.16 -12.46
C LEU A 20 26.75 10.21 -11.72
N ALA A 21 27.33 10.90 -10.73
CA ALA A 21 26.64 11.97 -9.99
C ALA A 21 26.27 13.13 -10.92
N GLU A 22 27.18 13.57 -11.78
CA GLU A 22 26.92 14.63 -12.76
C GLU A 22 25.80 14.23 -13.74
N LEU A 23 25.84 13.01 -14.27
CA LEU A 23 24.81 12.48 -15.16
C LEU A 23 23.45 12.40 -14.47
N LEU A 24 23.39 11.97 -13.21
CA LEU A 24 22.14 11.90 -12.44
C LEU A 24 21.55 13.29 -12.21
N ILE A 25 22.37 14.30 -11.90
CA ILE A 25 21.95 15.69 -11.75
C ILE A 25 21.41 16.22 -13.09
N GLU A 26 22.13 15.97 -14.18
CA GLU A 26 21.71 16.40 -15.52
C GLU A 26 20.39 15.74 -15.92
N LEU A 27 20.25 14.41 -15.83
CA LEU A 27 19.06 13.66 -16.20
C LEU A 27 17.85 13.97 -15.32
N SER A 28 18.06 14.37 -14.08
CA SER A 28 16.97 14.80 -13.17
C SER A 28 16.55 16.25 -13.39
N SER A 29 17.35 17.06 -14.13
CA SER A 29 17.03 18.45 -14.43
C SER A 29 15.68 18.55 -15.16
N GLY A 30 14.77 19.37 -14.64
CA GLY A 30 13.42 19.53 -15.19
C GLY A 30 12.40 18.45 -14.76
N SER A 31 12.82 17.41 -14.03
CA SER A 31 11.94 16.37 -13.52
C SER A 31 11.84 16.36 -11.99
N ALA A 32 10.79 16.97 -11.45
CA ALA A 32 10.56 16.99 -10.01
C ALA A 32 10.43 15.57 -9.39
N VAL A 33 9.93 14.60 -10.15
CA VAL A 33 9.83 13.19 -9.71
C VAL A 33 11.23 12.60 -9.55
N MET A 34 12.10 12.75 -10.54
CA MET A 34 13.46 12.21 -10.46
C MET A 34 14.27 12.88 -9.35
N GLN A 35 14.14 14.19 -9.18
CA GLN A 35 14.80 14.91 -8.08
C GLN A 35 14.34 14.43 -6.71
N ARG A 36 13.02 14.17 -6.52
CA ARG A 36 12.50 13.60 -5.27
C ARG A 36 13.06 12.20 -5.01
N ARG A 37 13.11 11.36 -6.05
CA ARG A 37 13.68 10.01 -5.94
C ARG A 37 15.16 10.03 -5.52
N LEU A 38 15.94 10.94 -6.09
CA LEU A 38 17.35 11.11 -5.72
C LEU A 38 17.50 11.62 -4.28
N ARG A 39 16.68 12.59 -3.84
CA ARG A 39 16.69 13.05 -2.45
C ARG A 39 16.33 11.94 -1.48
N LEU A 40 15.34 11.11 -1.81
CA LEU A 40 14.96 9.96 -0.99
C LEU A 40 16.11 8.94 -0.89
N ALA A 41 16.82 8.69 -1.99
CA ALA A 41 18.01 7.82 -1.98
C ALA A 41 19.16 8.40 -1.13
N LEU A 42 19.38 9.71 -1.19
CA LEU A 42 20.36 10.39 -0.33
C LEU A 42 19.95 10.33 1.15
N ALA A 43 18.67 10.55 1.46
CA ALA A 43 18.16 10.42 2.82
C ALA A 43 18.34 9.01 3.37
N ALA A 44 18.13 7.98 2.53
CA ALA A 44 18.36 6.59 2.91
C ALA A 44 19.85 6.27 3.16
N ALA A 45 20.75 6.91 2.43
CA ALA A 45 22.20 6.78 2.65
C ALA A 45 22.67 7.49 3.95
N ASP A 46 21.95 8.55 4.37
CA ASP A 46 22.22 9.27 5.61
C ASP A 46 21.69 8.54 6.87
N GLY A 47 20.64 7.73 6.70
CA GLY A 47 20.10 6.90 7.77
C GLY A 47 18.60 6.67 7.69
N VAL A 48 18.15 5.63 8.41
CA VAL A 48 16.74 5.18 8.36
C VAL A 48 15.77 6.28 8.84
N GLU A 49 16.11 7.01 9.90
CA GLU A 49 15.25 8.08 10.41
C GLU A 49 15.14 9.25 9.43
N THR A 50 16.25 9.62 8.76
CA THR A 50 16.26 10.66 7.72
C THR A 50 15.39 10.23 6.55
N ALA A 51 15.48 8.97 6.11
CA ALA A 51 14.60 8.42 5.08
C ALA A 51 13.13 8.45 5.49
N ALA A 52 12.83 8.01 6.72
CA ALA A 52 11.47 8.02 7.26
C ALA A 52 10.86 9.43 7.33
N GLN A 53 11.64 10.43 7.71
CA GLN A 53 11.21 11.82 7.72
C GLN A 53 10.87 12.34 6.31
N GLU A 54 11.68 11.99 5.31
CA GLU A 54 11.39 12.37 3.91
C GLU A 54 10.13 11.67 3.39
N VAL A 55 9.94 10.38 3.72
CA VAL A 55 8.70 9.65 3.43
C VAL A 55 7.51 10.34 4.09
N ARG A 56 7.53 10.59 5.41
CA ARG A 56 6.44 11.27 6.15
C ARG A 56 6.07 12.62 5.52
N LYS A 57 7.06 13.44 5.19
CA LYS A 57 6.83 14.74 4.51
C LYS A 57 6.16 14.53 3.16
N ARG A 58 6.58 13.52 2.40
CA ARG A 58 6.01 13.27 1.09
C ARG A 58 4.59 12.74 1.18
N LEU A 59 4.31 11.75 2.04
CA LEU A 59 2.95 11.24 2.26
C LEU A 59 2.01 12.38 2.69
N ALA A 60 2.42 13.22 3.64
CA ALA A 60 1.64 14.38 4.06
C ALA A 60 1.39 15.39 2.92
N THR A 61 2.32 15.55 1.99
CA THR A 61 2.14 16.41 0.82
C THR A 61 1.15 15.81 -0.17
N ILE A 62 1.21 14.49 -0.41
CA ILE A 62 0.28 13.77 -1.29
C ILE A 62 -1.14 13.83 -0.70
N GLY A 63 -1.29 13.55 0.61
CA GLY A 63 -2.59 13.55 1.28
C GLY A 63 -3.29 14.91 1.31
N ARG A 64 -2.52 16.00 1.43
CA ARG A 64 -3.08 17.38 1.41
C ARG A 64 -3.42 17.91 0.02
N SER A 65 -2.97 17.23 -1.03
CA SER A 65 -3.22 17.68 -2.40
C SER A 65 -4.66 17.42 -2.80
N THR A 66 -5.34 18.45 -3.27
CA THR A 66 -6.69 18.39 -3.83
C THR A 66 -6.70 18.49 -5.36
N THR A 67 -5.53 18.63 -5.97
CA THR A 67 -5.40 18.78 -7.43
C THR A 67 -5.79 17.49 -8.13
N PHE A 68 -6.69 17.57 -9.10
CA PHE A 68 -7.04 16.44 -9.94
C PHE A 68 -5.88 15.97 -10.79
N VAL A 69 -5.67 14.66 -10.86
CA VAL A 69 -4.59 14.01 -11.59
C VAL A 69 -5.16 13.32 -12.82
N GLY A 70 -5.04 13.96 -13.96
CA GLY A 70 -5.44 13.39 -15.24
C GLY A 70 -4.41 12.39 -15.81
N ALA A 71 -4.75 11.78 -16.94
CA ALA A 71 -3.94 10.72 -17.56
C ALA A 71 -2.47 11.12 -17.81
N ARG A 72 -2.19 12.40 -18.13
CA ARG A 72 -0.82 12.88 -18.39
C ARG A 72 0.04 12.98 -17.12
N GLN A 73 -0.58 13.28 -15.97
CA GLN A 73 0.11 13.43 -14.68
C GLN A 73 0.15 12.11 -13.90
N ARG A 74 -0.69 11.11 -14.27
CA ARG A 74 -0.79 9.84 -13.56
C ARG A 74 0.55 9.11 -13.46
N ALA A 75 1.33 9.05 -14.54
CA ALA A 75 2.64 8.38 -14.52
C ALA A 75 3.59 8.99 -13.48
N ALA A 76 3.54 10.31 -13.29
CA ALA A 76 4.37 10.99 -12.29
C ALA A 76 3.89 10.69 -10.84
N LEU A 77 2.58 10.64 -10.61
CA LEU A 77 2.00 10.23 -9.33
C LEU A 77 2.34 8.77 -9.02
N LEU A 78 2.15 7.87 -9.98
CA LEU A 78 2.45 6.45 -9.86
C LEU A 78 3.92 6.21 -9.47
N ALA A 79 4.86 6.84 -10.20
CA ALA A 79 6.28 6.71 -9.89
C ALA A 79 6.65 7.26 -8.50
N ASP A 80 5.92 8.26 -8.02
CA ASP A 80 6.12 8.84 -6.69
C ASP A 80 5.59 7.91 -5.59
N LEU A 81 4.36 7.41 -5.73
CA LEU A 81 3.77 6.43 -4.80
C LEU A 81 4.64 5.17 -4.71
N GLU A 82 5.04 4.64 -5.85
CA GLU A 82 5.88 3.45 -5.91
C GLU A 82 7.24 3.66 -5.23
N ALA A 83 7.86 4.84 -5.40
CA ALA A 83 9.13 5.17 -4.73
C ALA A 83 8.97 5.23 -3.20
N GLN A 84 7.82 5.74 -2.69
CA GLN A 84 7.54 5.74 -1.26
C GLN A 84 7.31 4.31 -0.74
N ARG A 85 6.46 3.53 -1.42
CA ARG A 85 6.19 2.13 -1.06
C ARG A 85 7.48 1.31 -1.00
N GLN A 86 8.32 1.37 -2.04
CA GLN A 86 9.59 0.65 -2.10
C GLN A 86 10.57 1.07 -0.98
N MET A 87 10.62 2.36 -0.63
CA MET A 87 11.45 2.83 0.47
C MET A 87 10.96 2.28 1.82
N ILE A 88 9.64 2.28 2.03
CA ILE A 88 9.01 1.76 3.25
C ILE A 88 9.25 0.26 3.37
N SER A 89 8.85 -0.51 2.34
CA SER A 89 8.86 -1.98 2.36
C SER A 89 10.26 -2.58 2.14
N GLY A 90 11.26 -1.78 1.79
CA GLY A 90 12.63 -2.21 1.55
C GLY A 90 13.59 -1.68 2.63
N PRO A 91 14.32 -0.59 2.38
CA PRO A 91 15.38 -0.13 3.29
C PRO A 91 14.90 0.14 4.71
N ILE A 92 13.74 0.80 4.89
CA ILE A 92 13.21 1.10 6.22
C ILE A 92 12.75 -0.18 6.93
N ALA A 93 12.05 -1.08 6.21
CA ALA A 93 11.58 -2.35 6.76
C ALA A 93 12.71 -3.26 7.27
N VAL A 94 13.83 -3.27 6.55
CA VAL A 94 15.02 -4.06 6.95
C VAL A 94 15.68 -3.49 8.19
N ALA A 95 15.74 -2.17 8.32
CA ALA A 95 16.40 -1.50 9.44
C ALA A 95 15.50 -1.42 10.67
N GLU A 96 14.24 -0.99 10.51
CA GLU A 96 13.29 -0.74 11.60
C GLU A 96 11.86 -1.15 11.20
N PRO A 97 11.47 -2.43 11.39
CA PRO A 97 10.16 -2.94 10.96
C PRO A 97 8.97 -2.20 11.57
N ALA A 98 9.04 -1.78 12.83
CA ALA A 98 7.96 -1.04 13.48
C ALA A 98 7.74 0.35 12.84
N LEU A 99 8.82 1.04 12.50
CA LEU A 99 8.77 2.31 11.78
C LEU A 99 8.22 2.13 10.37
N ALA A 100 8.63 1.07 9.68
CA ALA A 100 8.12 0.74 8.35
C ALA A 100 6.60 0.46 8.39
N LEU A 101 6.13 -0.27 9.39
CA LEU A 101 4.71 -0.56 9.58
C LEU A 101 3.90 0.73 9.79
N GLU A 102 4.35 1.64 10.69
CA GLU A 102 3.73 2.96 10.88
C GLU A 102 3.60 3.72 9.55
N LEU A 103 4.68 3.76 8.77
CA LEU A 103 4.70 4.47 7.49
C LEU A 103 3.83 3.80 6.44
N LEU A 104 3.75 2.46 6.43
CA LEU A 104 2.92 1.70 5.50
C LEU A 104 1.43 1.94 5.77
N LEU A 105 1.02 1.95 7.04
CA LEU A 105 -0.36 2.28 7.41
C LEU A 105 -0.73 3.70 6.96
N ARG A 106 0.13 4.69 7.22
CA ARG A 106 -0.05 6.05 6.70
C ARG A 106 -0.07 6.13 5.16
N PHE A 107 0.67 5.26 4.49
CA PHE A 107 0.64 5.16 3.04
C PHE A 107 -0.71 4.62 2.55
N LEU A 108 -1.24 3.58 3.19
CA LEU A 108 -2.55 3.01 2.85
C LEU A 108 -3.70 4.00 3.07
N GLU A 109 -3.65 4.84 4.11
CA GLU A 109 -4.62 5.92 4.35
C GLU A 109 -4.71 6.93 3.18
N LEU A 110 -3.69 7.00 2.32
CA LEU A 110 -3.72 7.85 1.13
C LEU A 110 -4.57 7.29 -0.02
N ALA A 111 -4.95 6.01 0.03
CA ALA A 111 -5.61 5.35 -1.10
C ALA A 111 -6.90 6.06 -1.50
N ASP A 112 -7.82 6.23 -0.57
CA ASP A 112 -9.12 6.88 -0.84
C ASP A 112 -8.96 8.32 -1.37
N PRO A 113 -8.26 9.26 -0.70
CA PRO A 113 -8.11 10.63 -1.20
C PRO A 113 -7.29 10.72 -2.51
N VAL A 114 -6.42 9.77 -2.80
CA VAL A 114 -5.68 9.73 -4.05
C VAL A 114 -6.58 9.24 -5.19
N LEU A 115 -7.31 8.15 -5.00
CA LEU A 115 -8.20 7.57 -6.00
C LEU A 115 -9.36 8.53 -6.31
N ALA A 116 -9.94 9.20 -5.31
CA ALA A 116 -11.00 10.19 -5.50
C ALA A 116 -10.62 11.35 -6.44
N ARG A 117 -9.34 11.68 -6.57
CA ARG A 117 -8.84 12.76 -7.42
C ARG A 117 -7.97 12.31 -8.60
N CYS A 118 -7.93 11.01 -8.90
CA CYS A 118 -7.10 10.47 -9.98
C CYS A 118 -7.95 9.74 -11.01
N SER A 119 -7.69 10.04 -12.30
CA SER A 119 -8.25 9.23 -13.38
C SER A 119 -7.44 7.95 -13.56
N ASP A 120 -7.78 6.91 -12.80
CA ASP A 120 -7.08 5.61 -12.84
C ASP A 120 -7.79 4.56 -13.72
N THR A 121 -8.00 4.89 -14.99
CA THR A 121 -8.66 4.00 -15.96
C THR A 121 -7.93 2.67 -16.22
N THR A 122 -6.70 2.55 -15.78
CA THR A 122 -5.88 1.34 -15.96
C THR A 122 -5.73 0.50 -14.69
N GLY A 123 -6.23 1.00 -13.55
CA GLY A 123 -6.03 0.36 -12.24
C GLY A 123 -4.59 0.43 -11.72
N SER A 124 -3.69 1.16 -12.40
CA SER A 124 -2.27 1.17 -12.04
C SER A 124 -1.98 1.88 -10.71
N VAL A 125 -2.77 2.87 -10.34
CA VAL A 125 -2.65 3.55 -9.03
C VAL A 125 -3.25 2.68 -7.93
N MET A 126 -4.38 2.01 -8.20
CA MET A 126 -4.98 1.01 -7.33
C MET A 126 -3.97 -0.09 -6.99
N ALA A 127 -3.33 -0.68 -8.01
CA ALA A 127 -2.37 -1.77 -7.85
C ALA A 127 -1.22 -1.45 -6.88
N VAL A 128 -0.77 -0.20 -6.80
CA VAL A 128 0.28 0.20 -5.83
C VAL A 128 -0.20 0.07 -4.38
N PHE A 129 -1.47 0.35 -4.13
CA PHE A 129 -2.06 0.16 -2.79
C PHE A 129 -2.32 -1.31 -2.48
N GLU A 130 -2.74 -2.11 -3.47
CA GLU A 130 -2.87 -3.56 -3.34
C GLU A 130 -1.52 -4.21 -3.00
N GLU A 131 -0.44 -3.86 -3.70
CA GLU A 131 0.91 -4.30 -3.38
C GLU A 131 1.38 -3.83 -1.98
N ALA A 132 0.89 -2.69 -1.49
CA ALA A 132 1.17 -2.23 -0.13
C ALA A 132 0.45 -3.08 0.94
N ILE A 133 -0.77 -3.56 0.65
CA ILE A 133 -1.49 -4.51 1.51
C ILE A 133 -0.70 -5.81 1.65
N GLU A 134 -0.14 -6.35 0.56
CA GLU A 134 0.70 -7.56 0.60
C GLU A 134 1.91 -7.38 1.53
N ALA A 135 2.50 -6.18 1.58
CA ALA A 135 3.62 -5.87 2.46
C ALA A 135 3.23 -5.72 3.94
N LEU A 136 1.94 -5.52 4.25
CA LEU A 136 1.46 -5.29 5.62
C LEU A 136 1.69 -6.50 6.52
N VAL A 137 1.40 -7.71 6.03
CA VAL A 137 1.52 -8.96 6.81
C VAL A 137 2.95 -9.22 7.30
N PRO A 138 3.97 -9.27 6.42
CA PRO A 138 5.33 -9.50 6.88
C PRO A 138 5.86 -8.38 7.78
N LEU A 139 5.43 -7.13 7.58
CA LEU A 139 5.80 -6.02 8.46
C LEU A 139 5.14 -6.11 9.83
N ALA A 140 3.85 -6.46 9.90
CA ALA A 140 3.15 -6.67 11.17
C ALA A 140 3.80 -7.79 11.99
N ALA A 141 4.19 -8.89 11.34
CA ALA A 141 4.91 -9.99 11.98
C ALA A 141 6.31 -9.56 12.46
N ALA A 142 7.08 -8.85 11.63
CA ALA A 142 8.42 -8.37 11.99
C ALA A 142 8.38 -7.31 13.10
N ALA A 143 7.36 -6.47 13.13
CA ALA A 143 7.11 -5.48 14.18
C ALA A 143 6.50 -6.09 15.45
N GLN A 144 6.17 -7.38 15.45
CA GLN A 144 5.47 -8.08 16.55
C GLN A 144 4.14 -7.40 16.94
N LEU A 145 3.41 -6.89 15.95
CA LEU A 145 2.12 -6.25 16.18
C LEU A 145 1.10 -7.28 16.69
N PRO A 146 0.39 -7.00 17.82
CA PRO A 146 -0.68 -7.89 18.28
C PRO A 146 -1.80 -8.02 17.24
N ALA A 147 -2.41 -9.22 17.13
CA ALA A 147 -3.47 -9.50 16.16
C ALA A 147 -4.68 -8.56 16.30
N THR A 148 -5.02 -8.15 17.53
CA THR A 148 -6.10 -7.18 17.79
C THR A 148 -5.74 -5.77 17.31
N ALA A 149 -4.48 -5.33 17.47
CA ALA A 149 -4.04 -4.05 16.94
C ALA A 149 -3.99 -4.05 15.39
N LEU A 150 -3.61 -5.18 14.79
CA LEU A 150 -3.69 -5.35 13.33
C LEU A 150 -5.16 -5.30 12.86
N ALA A 151 -6.09 -5.91 13.62
CA ALA A 151 -7.52 -5.86 13.34
C ALA A 151 -8.10 -4.43 13.45
N GLU A 152 -7.64 -3.65 14.43
CA GLU A 152 -8.01 -2.24 14.60
C GLU A 152 -7.61 -1.41 13.37
N HIS A 153 -6.36 -1.52 12.92
CA HIS A 153 -5.93 -0.86 11.69
C HIS A 153 -6.69 -1.37 10.46
N GLY A 154 -7.00 -2.67 10.39
CA GLY A 154 -7.84 -3.21 9.33
C GLY A 154 -9.23 -2.58 9.30
N LEU A 155 -9.85 -2.38 10.46
CA LEU A 155 -11.15 -1.73 10.60
C LEU A 155 -11.10 -0.26 10.14
N GLU A 156 -10.06 0.48 10.52
CA GLU A 156 -9.85 1.87 10.08
C GLU A 156 -9.73 1.98 8.56
N LEU A 157 -8.94 1.10 7.93
CA LEU A 157 -8.78 1.07 6.47
C LEU A 157 -10.08 0.72 5.76
N LEU A 158 -10.83 -0.27 6.24
CA LEU A 158 -12.15 -0.63 5.69
C LEU A 158 -13.14 0.51 5.77
N GLY A 159 -13.08 1.35 6.80
CA GLY A 159 -13.88 2.57 6.92
C GLY A 159 -13.62 3.62 5.84
N CYS A 160 -12.53 3.49 5.08
CA CYS A 160 -12.10 4.38 4.00
C CYS A 160 -12.07 3.67 2.63
N ASN A 161 -12.92 2.63 2.42
CA ASN A 161 -12.92 1.79 1.21
C ASN A 161 -13.84 2.31 0.09
N GLY A 162 -13.92 3.62 -0.10
CA GLY A 162 -14.85 4.25 -1.05
C GLY A 162 -14.66 3.87 -2.54
N HIS A 163 -13.54 3.25 -2.89
CA HIS A 163 -13.20 2.84 -4.26
C HIS A 163 -12.96 1.33 -4.41
N GLY A 164 -13.20 0.52 -3.37
CA GLY A 164 -12.91 -0.92 -3.36
C GLY A 164 -11.42 -1.25 -3.21
N GLN A 165 -10.59 -0.27 -2.86
CA GLN A 165 -9.13 -0.42 -2.74
C GLN A 165 -8.70 -1.37 -1.62
N PHE A 166 -9.59 -1.68 -0.69
CA PHE A 166 -9.36 -2.59 0.43
C PHE A 166 -10.22 -3.86 0.37
N ASP A 167 -10.83 -4.16 -0.78
CA ASP A 167 -11.64 -5.38 -0.95
C ASP A 167 -10.82 -6.66 -0.73
N GLY A 168 -9.53 -6.64 -1.01
CA GLY A 168 -8.60 -7.74 -0.75
C GLY A 168 -7.95 -7.74 0.64
N LEU A 169 -8.28 -6.78 1.52
CA LEU A 169 -7.60 -6.61 2.80
C LEU A 169 -7.81 -7.79 3.75
N ILE A 170 -9.05 -8.24 3.93
CA ILE A 170 -9.37 -9.33 4.86
C ILE A 170 -8.71 -10.65 4.43
N PRO A 171 -8.81 -11.11 3.18
CA PRO A 171 -8.09 -12.29 2.72
C PRO A 171 -6.58 -12.20 2.95
N ALA A 172 -5.98 -11.04 2.66
CA ALA A 172 -4.54 -10.81 2.85
C ALA A 172 -4.13 -10.90 4.33
N LEU A 173 -4.95 -10.37 5.25
CA LEU A 173 -4.66 -10.35 6.68
C LEU A 173 -5.09 -11.62 7.42
N ALA A 174 -5.87 -12.52 6.81
CA ALA A 174 -6.59 -13.61 7.49
C ALA A 174 -5.66 -14.51 8.35
N GLU A 175 -4.46 -14.83 7.87
CA GLU A 175 -3.49 -15.63 8.61
C GLU A 175 -2.89 -14.85 9.79
N ALA A 176 -2.47 -13.60 9.56
CA ALA A 176 -1.84 -12.76 10.57
C ALA A 176 -2.82 -12.34 11.67
N LEU A 177 -4.10 -12.14 11.35
CA LEU A 177 -5.15 -11.87 12.32
C LEU A 177 -5.39 -13.08 13.25
N GLY A 178 -5.18 -14.29 12.77
CA GLY A 178 -5.53 -15.51 13.51
C GLY A 178 -7.00 -15.51 13.93
N GLU A 179 -7.38 -16.39 14.84
CA GLU A 179 -8.76 -16.42 15.33
C GLU A 179 -9.11 -15.20 16.20
N THR A 180 -8.17 -14.77 17.04
CA THR A 180 -8.39 -13.63 17.95
C THR A 180 -8.66 -12.32 17.20
N GLY A 181 -7.84 -11.99 16.19
CA GLY A 181 -8.02 -10.76 15.41
C GLY A 181 -9.29 -10.80 14.56
N ARG A 182 -9.62 -11.96 13.96
CA ARG A 182 -10.85 -12.12 13.16
C ARG A 182 -12.12 -11.99 13.99
N LEU A 183 -12.16 -12.56 15.21
CA LEU A 183 -13.30 -12.39 16.14
C LEU A 183 -13.44 -10.94 16.56
N TRP A 184 -12.34 -10.29 16.93
CA TRP A 184 -12.35 -8.88 17.30
C TRP A 184 -12.89 -8.00 16.16
N LEU A 185 -12.41 -8.22 14.93
CA LEU A 185 -12.83 -7.47 13.75
C LEU A 185 -14.30 -7.72 13.41
N GLN A 186 -14.76 -8.98 13.50
CA GLN A 186 -16.16 -9.36 13.30
C GLN A 186 -17.10 -8.62 14.25
N GLU A 187 -16.78 -8.59 15.54
CA GLU A 187 -17.57 -7.90 16.56
C GLU A 187 -17.72 -6.41 16.26
N HIS A 188 -16.61 -5.75 15.92
CA HIS A 188 -16.61 -4.31 15.64
C HIS A 188 -17.30 -3.96 14.31
N LEU A 189 -17.16 -4.76 13.27
CA LEU A 189 -17.88 -4.58 12.01
C LEU A 189 -19.39 -4.74 12.19
N GLN A 190 -19.85 -5.67 13.03
CA GLN A 190 -21.27 -5.83 13.34
C GLN A 190 -21.85 -4.60 14.04
N GLN A 191 -21.08 -3.91 14.85
CA GLN A 191 -21.49 -2.67 15.53
C GLN A 191 -21.54 -1.47 14.57
N HIS A 192 -20.65 -1.40 13.55
CA HIS A 192 -20.58 -0.28 12.61
C HIS A 192 -21.67 -0.35 11.54
N GLY A 193 -22.00 -1.54 11.06
CA GLY A 193 -22.98 -1.75 9.98
C GLY A 193 -22.52 -1.18 8.61
N GLY A 194 -23.42 -1.21 7.65
CA GLY A 194 -23.17 -0.70 6.30
C GLY A 194 -22.71 -1.76 5.30
N PRO A 195 -22.70 -1.42 3.98
CA PRO A 195 -22.40 -2.38 2.92
C PRO A 195 -20.93 -2.85 2.95
N GLU A 196 -19.99 -1.98 3.29
CA GLU A 196 -18.57 -2.31 3.42
C GLU A 196 -18.34 -3.29 4.59
N ALA A 197 -19.05 -3.09 5.72
CA ALA A 197 -19.02 -4.00 6.85
C ALA A 197 -19.61 -5.36 6.50
N ALA A 198 -20.73 -5.40 5.76
CA ALA A 198 -21.35 -6.64 5.31
C ALA A 198 -20.41 -7.45 4.39
N TRP A 199 -19.71 -6.79 3.46
CA TRP A 199 -18.72 -7.43 2.60
C TRP A 199 -17.54 -7.99 3.41
N ALA A 200 -17.00 -7.21 4.35
CA ALA A 200 -15.90 -7.66 5.21
C ALA A 200 -16.32 -8.83 6.12
N LEU A 201 -17.55 -8.83 6.67
CA LEU A 201 -18.09 -9.92 7.47
C LEU A 201 -18.22 -11.22 6.66
N LEU A 202 -18.60 -11.11 5.38
CA LEU A 202 -18.66 -12.25 4.47
C LEU A 202 -17.28 -12.87 4.25
N GLN A 203 -16.27 -12.05 4.02
CA GLN A 203 -14.88 -12.50 3.87
C GLN A 203 -14.30 -13.12 5.16
N ILE A 204 -14.65 -12.58 6.32
CA ILE A 204 -14.25 -13.16 7.62
C ILE A 204 -14.90 -14.53 7.80
N ALA A 205 -16.20 -14.68 7.50
CA ALA A 205 -16.90 -15.95 7.58
C ALA A 205 -16.27 -17.00 6.64
N GLU A 206 -15.93 -16.61 5.41
CA GLU A 206 -15.22 -17.44 4.45
C GLU A 206 -13.85 -17.88 4.99
N ALA A 207 -13.04 -16.94 5.49
CA ALA A 207 -11.71 -17.22 6.05
C ALA A 207 -11.75 -18.13 7.29
N ARG A 208 -12.89 -18.19 7.99
CA ARG A 208 -13.13 -19.09 9.14
C ARG A 208 -13.77 -20.43 8.73
N GLY A 209 -14.26 -20.54 7.50
CA GLY A 209 -15.09 -21.67 7.08
C GLY A 209 -16.44 -21.72 7.79
N ASP A 210 -16.95 -20.60 8.28
CA ASP A 210 -18.20 -20.47 9.02
C ASP A 210 -19.36 -20.27 8.05
N VAL A 211 -19.92 -21.38 7.58
CA VAL A 211 -21.01 -21.40 6.60
C VAL A 211 -22.26 -20.70 7.12
N GLU A 212 -22.59 -20.82 8.41
CA GLU A 212 -23.77 -20.19 8.99
C GLU A 212 -23.62 -18.68 9.02
N ALA A 213 -22.47 -18.16 9.48
CA ALA A 213 -22.16 -16.73 9.47
C ALA A 213 -22.10 -16.17 8.04
N TYR A 214 -21.61 -16.94 7.07
CA TYR A 214 -21.59 -16.58 5.65
C TYR A 214 -23.01 -16.43 5.11
N LEU A 215 -23.86 -17.44 5.31
CA LEU A 215 -25.24 -17.42 4.82
C LEU A 215 -26.11 -16.35 5.53
N ALA A 216 -25.79 -16.01 6.77
CA ALA A 216 -26.50 -14.94 7.49
C ALA A 216 -26.32 -13.53 6.90
N GLN A 217 -25.35 -13.33 5.99
CA GLN A 217 -25.16 -12.06 5.27
C GLN A 217 -26.12 -11.89 4.09
N PHE A 218 -26.86 -12.94 3.71
CA PHE A 218 -27.78 -12.93 2.58
C PHE A 218 -29.23 -12.92 3.06
N ASP A 219 -30.08 -12.16 2.37
CA ASP A 219 -31.51 -12.26 2.62
C ASP A 219 -32.13 -13.52 2.00
N ALA A 220 -33.36 -13.87 2.42
CA ALA A 220 -34.03 -15.09 1.96
C ALA A 220 -34.27 -15.14 0.45
N SER A 221 -34.32 -13.98 -0.23
CA SER A 221 -34.49 -13.89 -1.69
C SER A 221 -33.20 -14.20 -2.44
N GLN A 222 -32.04 -13.91 -1.84
CA GLN A 222 -30.72 -14.17 -2.37
C GLN A 222 -30.32 -15.63 -2.21
N LEU A 223 -30.67 -16.27 -1.08
CA LEU A 223 -30.40 -17.68 -0.80
C LEU A 223 -31.06 -18.64 -1.80
N GLY A 224 -32.19 -18.22 -2.44
CA GLY A 224 -32.87 -19.00 -3.48
C GLY A 224 -32.29 -18.89 -4.89
N ARG A 225 -31.25 -18.07 -5.09
CA ARG A 225 -30.62 -17.85 -6.39
C ARG A 225 -29.12 -18.15 -6.31
N PRO A 226 -28.70 -19.39 -6.61
CA PRO A 226 -27.27 -19.68 -6.64
C PRO A 226 -26.58 -18.77 -7.67
N SER A 227 -25.51 -18.10 -7.24
CA SER A 227 -24.67 -17.32 -8.15
C SER A 227 -24.11 -18.24 -9.22
N THR A 228 -24.31 -17.90 -10.49
CA THR A 228 -23.69 -18.60 -11.63
C THR A 228 -22.26 -18.14 -11.91
N ALA A 229 -21.68 -17.32 -11.02
CA ALA A 229 -20.27 -16.94 -11.05
C ALA A 229 -19.45 -18.01 -10.32
N ALA A 230 -19.02 -19.02 -11.07
CA ALA A 230 -17.97 -19.95 -10.72
C ALA A 230 -16.76 -19.67 -11.61
#